data_02d731f81f172e59ca75bbfa7d1a3059
#
_entry.id   02d731f81f172e59ca75bbfa7d1a3059
#
_cell.length_a   1.000
_cell.length_b   1.000
_cell.length_c   1.000
_cell.angle_alpha   90.00
_cell.angle_beta   90.00
_cell.angle_gamma   90.00
#
_symmetry.space_group_name_H-M   'P 1'
#
loop_
_entity.id
_entity.type
_entity.pdbx_description
1 polymer ?
#
loop_
_entity_poly.entity_id
_entity_poly.type
_entity_poly.pdbx_seq_one_letter_code
_entity_poly.pdbx_strand_id
1 'polypeptide(L)'
;VKRAFSPEVVKPGVTTVGDVRRWLYDELGRWGVGTWFQPDLRVQRKGQGSGSSRGFLAVSREDVVIQRGDLLHVDFGISYLGLHSDWQKMAYVLREGEKDVPEGLKRALANTNALQDALVKESRPGRSSGEVYEAVMAVMKEKGIVAQVYSHPLGNQGHALGASIDFRSASRKDEPRKLREGSYIAIELNTRTPVPEWDGQEVFAMQEDPAYLTAEGWRFFVPRQEAYYVIP
;
A
#
# COMPACT_ATOMS: atom_id res chain seq x y z
N VAL A 1 11.85 -4.22 -4.08
CA VAL A 1 10.47 -4.43 -4.58
C VAL A 1 10.38 -4.28 -6.10
N LYS A 2 10.89 -3.19 -6.73
CA LYS A 2 10.79 -3.00 -8.18
C LYS A 2 11.36 -4.17 -8.99
N ARG A 3 12.51 -4.75 -8.57
CA ARG A 3 13.06 -5.95 -9.21
C ARG A 3 12.19 -7.20 -8.98
N ALA A 4 11.58 -7.34 -7.78
CA ALA A 4 10.65 -8.44 -7.52
C ALA A 4 9.46 -8.45 -8.49
N PHE A 5 9.03 -7.27 -8.94
CA PHE A 5 7.97 -7.05 -9.93
C PHE A 5 8.53 -6.71 -11.31
N SER A 6 9.41 -7.55 -11.81
CA SER A 6 10.02 -7.40 -13.13
C SER A 6 10.08 -8.76 -13.87
N PRO A 7 10.33 -8.76 -15.20
CA PRO A 7 10.50 -10.01 -15.96
C PRO A 7 11.69 -10.88 -15.51
N GLU A 8 12.60 -10.33 -14.72
CA GLU A 8 13.69 -11.11 -14.10
C GLU A 8 13.13 -12.17 -13.13
N VAL A 9 12.08 -11.81 -12.39
CA VAL A 9 11.51 -12.63 -11.31
C VAL A 9 10.17 -13.23 -11.71
N VAL A 10 9.27 -12.41 -12.28
CA VAL A 10 7.91 -12.85 -12.63
C VAL A 10 7.83 -13.28 -14.08
N LYS A 11 7.57 -14.56 -14.30
CA LYS A 11 7.25 -15.17 -15.61
C LYS A 11 5.80 -15.59 -15.56
N PRO A 12 4.88 -14.89 -16.27
CA PRO A 12 3.45 -15.18 -16.23
C PRO A 12 3.18 -16.64 -16.67
N GLY A 13 2.27 -17.32 -15.98
CA GLY A 13 1.96 -18.73 -16.19
C GLY A 13 2.95 -19.73 -15.56
N VAL A 14 4.04 -19.26 -14.95
CA VAL A 14 5.09 -20.09 -14.34
C VAL A 14 5.35 -19.72 -12.90
N THR A 15 5.69 -18.45 -12.64
CA THR A 15 6.08 -17.95 -11.31
C THR A 15 4.89 -17.93 -10.36
N THR A 16 5.08 -18.51 -9.17
CA THR A 16 4.07 -18.48 -8.10
C THR A 16 4.30 -17.31 -7.15
N VAL A 17 3.29 -16.99 -6.36
CA VAL A 17 3.40 -16.05 -5.23
C VAL A 17 4.54 -16.46 -4.28
N GLY A 18 4.66 -17.76 -3.98
CA GLY A 18 5.72 -18.29 -3.15
C GLY A 18 7.13 -18.11 -3.74
N ASP A 19 7.27 -18.19 -5.07
CA ASP A 19 8.57 -17.94 -5.73
C ASP A 19 9.01 -16.49 -5.55
N VAL A 20 8.10 -15.51 -5.72
CA VAL A 20 8.40 -14.10 -5.50
C VAL A 20 8.77 -13.84 -4.04
N ARG A 21 8.06 -14.47 -3.09
CA ARG A 21 8.36 -14.34 -1.66
C ARG A 21 9.74 -14.89 -1.33
N ARG A 22 10.10 -16.07 -1.82
CA ARG A 22 11.44 -16.65 -1.64
C ARG A 22 12.52 -15.76 -2.22
N TRP A 23 12.30 -15.23 -3.41
CA TRP A 23 13.22 -14.28 -4.03
C TRP A 23 13.46 -13.04 -3.15
N LEU A 24 12.39 -12.50 -2.53
CA LEU A 24 12.53 -11.37 -1.59
C LEU A 24 13.40 -11.75 -0.37
N TYR A 25 13.21 -12.93 0.21
CA TYR A 25 14.05 -13.40 1.31
C TYR A 25 15.52 -13.60 0.90
N ASP A 26 15.77 -14.11 -0.30
CA ASP A 26 17.13 -14.24 -0.83
C ASP A 26 17.82 -12.87 -0.99
N GLU A 27 17.08 -11.85 -1.47
CA GLU A 27 17.60 -10.50 -1.56
C GLU A 27 17.88 -9.88 -0.17
N LEU A 28 17.03 -10.11 0.81
CA LEU A 28 17.31 -9.68 2.20
C LEU A 28 18.61 -10.30 2.71
N GLY A 29 18.81 -11.58 2.50
CA GLY A 29 20.05 -12.29 2.86
C GLY A 29 21.28 -11.71 2.18
N ARG A 30 21.19 -11.39 0.87
CA ARG A 30 22.29 -10.76 0.11
C ARG A 30 22.65 -9.36 0.63
N TRP A 31 21.66 -8.60 1.09
CA TRP A 31 21.87 -7.25 1.63
C TRP A 31 22.21 -7.24 3.12
N GLY A 32 22.18 -8.38 3.80
CA GLY A 32 22.44 -8.49 5.23
C GLY A 32 21.42 -7.73 6.08
N VAL A 33 20.18 -7.66 5.61
CA VAL A 33 19.05 -7.01 6.31
C VAL A 33 17.98 -8.05 6.66
N GLY A 34 17.18 -7.76 7.69
CA GLY A 34 16.03 -8.58 8.08
C GLY A 34 14.70 -8.00 7.60
N THR A 35 13.62 -8.70 7.93
CA THR A 35 12.26 -8.22 7.86
C THR A 35 11.56 -8.47 9.19
N TRP A 36 10.56 -7.69 9.54
CA TRP A 36 9.83 -7.83 10.80
C TRP A 36 8.49 -8.55 10.63
N PHE A 37 8.09 -8.81 9.38
CA PHE A 37 6.98 -9.67 9.01
C PHE A 37 7.25 -10.36 7.68
N GLN A 38 6.50 -11.42 7.39
CA GLN A 38 6.59 -12.12 6.12
C GLN A 38 6.11 -11.20 4.99
N PRO A 39 6.86 -11.08 3.86
CA PRO A 39 6.37 -10.32 2.71
C PRO A 39 5.00 -10.83 2.25
N ASP A 40 3.99 -9.97 2.31
CA ASP A 40 2.62 -10.29 1.95
C ASP A 40 2.36 -9.94 0.48
N LEU A 41 2.13 -10.98 -0.33
CA LEU A 41 1.76 -10.81 -1.74
C LEU A 41 0.27 -11.06 -1.92
N ARG A 42 -0.37 -10.19 -2.70
CA ARG A 42 -1.79 -10.27 -3.02
C ARG A 42 -1.97 -10.16 -4.53
N VAL A 43 -2.81 -11.03 -5.09
CA VAL A 43 -3.13 -11.08 -6.51
C VAL A 43 -4.61 -10.77 -6.68
N GLN A 44 -4.91 -9.80 -7.51
CA GLN A 44 -6.27 -9.53 -7.97
C GLN A 44 -6.36 -9.90 -9.45
N ARG A 45 -7.41 -10.61 -9.82
CA ARG A 45 -7.61 -11.11 -11.17
C ARG A 45 -9.04 -10.83 -11.63
N LYS A 46 -9.19 -10.42 -12.89
CA LYS A 46 -10.51 -10.24 -13.50
C LYS A 46 -11.36 -11.50 -13.37
N GLY A 47 -12.61 -11.34 -12.93
CA GLY A 47 -13.56 -12.44 -12.76
C GLY A 47 -13.36 -13.26 -11.48
N GLN A 48 -12.36 -12.93 -10.66
CA GLN A 48 -12.19 -13.55 -9.34
C GLN A 48 -12.56 -12.54 -8.25
N GLY A 49 -13.43 -12.95 -7.33
CA GLY A 49 -13.78 -12.14 -6.18
C GLY A 49 -12.54 -11.83 -5.33
N SER A 50 -12.39 -10.59 -4.88
CA SER A 50 -11.40 -10.27 -3.87
C SER A 50 -11.82 -10.96 -2.57
N GLY A 51 -11.05 -11.93 -2.10
CA GLY A 51 -11.23 -12.55 -0.78
C GLY A 51 -10.95 -11.54 0.33
N SER A 52 -11.75 -10.45 0.36
CA SER A 52 -11.54 -9.33 1.28
C SER A 52 -12.16 -9.63 2.64
N SER A 53 -11.39 -9.46 3.70
CA SER A 53 -11.89 -9.37 5.07
C SER A 53 -11.51 -8.03 5.69
N ARG A 54 -12.42 -7.40 6.43
CA ARG A 54 -12.18 -6.14 7.15
C ARG A 54 -11.73 -4.96 6.26
N GLY A 55 -12.08 -4.96 4.96
CA GLY A 55 -11.70 -3.90 4.03
C GLY A 55 -10.30 -4.01 3.44
N PHE A 56 -9.58 -5.09 3.70
CA PHE A 56 -8.30 -5.40 3.10
C PHE A 56 -8.41 -6.59 2.15
N LEU A 57 -7.60 -6.58 1.10
CA LEU A 57 -7.45 -7.72 0.21
C LEU A 57 -6.73 -8.87 0.94
N ALA A 58 -7.23 -10.10 0.81
CA ALA A 58 -6.59 -11.26 1.42
C ALA A 58 -5.21 -11.53 0.81
N VAL A 59 -4.27 -11.97 1.66
CA VAL A 59 -2.97 -12.46 1.22
C VAL A 59 -3.17 -13.69 0.35
N SER A 60 -2.50 -13.75 -0.79
CA SER A 60 -2.60 -14.88 -1.70
C SER A 60 -1.82 -16.09 -1.19
N ARG A 61 -2.33 -17.28 -1.47
CA ARG A 61 -1.64 -18.53 -1.17
C ARG A 61 -0.36 -18.65 -2.01
N GLU A 62 0.62 -19.35 -1.49
CA GLU A 62 1.94 -19.52 -2.15
C GLU A 62 1.88 -20.23 -3.49
N ASP A 63 0.91 -21.14 -3.66
CA ASP A 63 0.73 -21.93 -4.88
C ASP A 63 -0.01 -21.17 -6.01
N VAL A 64 -0.45 -19.94 -5.77
CA VAL A 64 -1.09 -19.12 -6.80
C VAL A 64 -0.08 -18.75 -7.87
N VAL A 65 -0.30 -19.24 -9.09
CA VAL A 65 0.51 -18.90 -10.26
C VAL A 65 0.07 -17.54 -10.80
N ILE A 66 1.03 -16.64 -10.94
CA ILE A 66 0.82 -15.30 -11.49
C ILE A 66 0.54 -15.41 -13.00
N GLN A 67 -0.53 -14.75 -13.47
CA GLN A 67 -1.00 -14.80 -14.85
C GLN A 67 -0.94 -13.44 -15.52
N ARG A 68 -1.01 -13.43 -16.84
CA ARG A 68 -1.24 -12.21 -17.60
C ARG A 68 -2.58 -11.59 -17.22
N GLY A 69 -2.60 -10.28 -17.03
CA GLY A 69 -3.75 -9.51 -16.59
C GLY A 69 -3.92 -9.45 -15.06
N ASP A 70 -3.03 -10.04 -14.28
CA ASP A 70 -3.05 -9.93 -12.82
C ASP A 70 -2.58 -8.55 -12.35
N LEU A 71 -3.27 -8.02 -11.37
CA LEU A 71 -2.86 -6.89 -10.56
C LEU A 71 -2.21 -7.42 -9.29
N LEU A 72 -0.93 -7.12 -9.11
CA LEU A 72 -0.12 -7.59 -8.00
C LEU A 72 0.07 -6.50 -6.96
N HIS A 73 0.13 -6.91 -5.71
CA HIS A 73 0.47 -6.06 -4.57
C HIS A 73 1.47 -6.80 -3.69
N VAL A 74 2.41 -6.07 -3.14
CA VAL A 74 3.32 -6.55 -2.09
C VAL A 74 3.32 -5.57 -0.93
N ASP A 75 3.25 -6.13 0.26
CA ASP A 75 3.44 -5.46 1.53
C ASP A 75 4.73 -6.00 2.16
N PHE A 76 5.67 -5.10 2.47
CA PHE A 76 7.04 -5.52 2.75
C PHE A 76 7.81 -4.48 3.55
N GLY A 77 8.34 -4.89 4.70
CA GLY A 77 9.15 -4.06 5.59
C GLY A 77 10.55 -4.62 5.81
N ILE A 78 11.54 -3.73 5.91
CA ILE A 78 12.94 -4.05 6.21
C ILE A 78 13.27 -3.68 7.65
N SER A 79 14.03 -4.54 8.32
CA SER A 79 14.66 -4.29 9.62
C SER A 79 16.16 -4.10 9.42
N TYR A 80 16.67 -2.93 9.81
CA TYR A 80 18.08 -2.61 9.74
C TYR A 80 18.52 -1.74 10.92
N LEU A 81 19.59 -2.12 11.60
CA LEU A 81 20.14 -1.40 12.78
C LEU A 81 19.08 -1.04 13.83
N GLY A 82 18.11 -1.91 14.07
CA GLY A 82 17.04 -1.71 15.04
C GLY A 82 15.92 -0.76 14.59
N LEU A 83 15.91 -0.34 13.33
CA LEU A 83 14.82 0.42 12.74
C LEU A 83 14.04 -0.44 11.75
N HIS A 84 12.74 -0.18 11.66
CA HIS A 84 11.82 -0.85 10.75
C HIS A 84 11.25 0.14 9.74
N SER A 85 11.13 -0.32 8.50
CA SER A 85 10.38 0.36 7.45
C SER A 85 9.16 -0.46 7.06
N ASP A 86 8.26 0.15 6.29
CA ASP A 86 7.11 -0.51 5.72
C ASP A 86 6.74 0.11 4.38
N TRP A 87 6.42 -0.73 3.37
CA TRP A 87 6.04 -0.29 2.03
C TRP A 87 5.03 -1.21 1.40
N GLN A 88 4.06 -0.61 0.75
CA GLN A 88 3.20 -1.33 -0.19
C GLN A 88 3.41 -0.78 -1.60
N LYS A 89 3.60 -1.69 -2.56
CA LYS A 89 3.78 -1.35 -3.97
C LYS A 89 2.95 -2.28 -4.84
N MET A 90 2.59 -1.77 -6.01
CA MET A 90 1.73 -2.48 -6.94
C MET A 90 2.37 -2.65 -8.32
N ALA A 91 2.01 -3.75 -8.98
CA ALA A 91 2.43 -4.05 -10.35
C ALA A 91 1.25 -4.60 -11.17
N TYR A 92 1.34 -4.47 -12.46
CA TYR A 92 0.40 -5.09 -13.39
C TYR A 92 1.12 -5.97 -14.41
N VAL A 93 0.61 -7.16 -14.61
CA VAL A 93 1.12 -8.09 -15.62
C VAL A 93 0.34 -7.87 -16.90
N LEU A 94 0.99 -7.36 -17.96
CA LEU A 94 0.33 -7.08 -19.23
C LEU A 94 -0.31 -8.33 -19.82
N ARG A 95 -1.49 -8.17 -20.39
CA ARG A 95 -2.09 -9.19 -21.26
C ARG A 95 -1.36 -9.23 -22.59
N GLU A 96 -1.57 -10.29 -23.32
CA GLU A 96 -1.06 -10.39 -24.68
C GLU A 96 -1.62 -9.24 -25.54
N GLY A 97 -0.73 -8.54 -26.24
CA GLY A 97 -1.06 -7.38 -27.06
C GLY A 97 -1.24 -6.05 -26.33
N GLU A 98 -1.31 -6.05 -25.00
CA GLU A 98 -1.32 -4.79 -24.24
C GLU A 98 0.08 -4.12 -24.25
N LYS A 99 0.08 -2.80 -24.42
CA LYS A 99 1.30 -1.99 -24.41
C LYS A 99 1.46 -1.19 -23.12
N ASP A 100 0.38 -1.05 -22.36
CA ASP A 100 0.34 -0.26 -21.13
C ASP A 100 -0.78 -0.77 -20.21
N VAL A 101 -0.78 -0.29 -18.99
CA VAL A 101 -1.80 -0.59 -17.95
C VAL A 101 -3.16 -0.04 -18.39
N PRO A 102 -4.26 -0.79 -18.23
CA PRO A 102 -5.62 -0.31 -18.49
C PRO A 102 -5.95 1.00 -17.73
N GLU A 103 -6.69 1.90 -18.38
CA GLU A 103 -7.02 3.21 -17.83
C GLU A 103 -7.81 3.15 -16.51
N GLY A 104 -8.69 2.16 -16.37
CA GLY A 104 -9.42 1.94 -15.12
C GLY A 104 -8.49 1.59 -13.96
N LEU A 105 -7.43 0.81 -14.20
CA LEU A 105 -6.42 0.51 -13.19
C LEU A 105 -5.56 1.75 -12.87
N LYS A 106 -5.13 2.51 -13.88
CA LYS A 106 -4.41 3.78 -13.65
C LYS A 106 -5.23 4.73 -12.78
N ARG A 107 -6.53 4.84 -13.05
CA ARG A 107 -7.45 5.63 -12.24
C ARG A 107 -7.54 5.11 -10.80
N ALA A 108 -7.53 3.78 -10.58
CA ALA A 108 -7.53 3.21 -9.24
C ALA A 108 -6.30 3.65 -8.44
N LEU A 109 -5.11 3.61 -9.03
CA LEU A 109 -3.88 4.10 -8.39
C LEU A 109 -3.93 5.61 -8.15
N ALA A 110 -4.44 6.38 -9.11
CA ALA A 110 -4.61 7.84 -8.97
C ALA A 110 -5.56 8.20 -7.83
N ASN A 111 -6.64 7.43 -7.60
CA ASN A 111 -7.53 7.60 -6.46
C ASN A 111 -6.79 7.38 -5.13
N THR A 112 -5.91 6.39 -5.05
CA THR A 112 -5.09 6.13 -3.87
C THR A 112 -4.06 7.23 -3.65
N ASN A 113 -3.44 7.76 -4.71
CA ASN A 113 -2.56 8.91 -4.62
C ASN A 113 -3.31 10.16 -4.14
N ALA A 114 -4.55 10.38 -4.60
CA ALA A 114 -5.38 11.48 -4.12
C ALA A 114 -5.75 11.36 -2.63
N LEU A 115 -5.95 10.12 -2.13
CA LEU A 115 -6.14 9.85 -0.70
C LEU A 115 -4.87 10.18 0.09
N GLN A 116 -3.71 9.78 -0.41
CA GLN A 116 -2.41 10.08 0.21
C GLN A 116 -2.14 11.59 0.24
N ASP A 117 -2.46 12.32 -0.84
CA ASP A 117 -2.37 13.79 -0.90
C ASP A 117 -3.28 14.46 0.13
N ALA A 118 -4.52 13.98 0.28
CA ALA A 118 -5.44 14.48 1.28
C ALA A 118 -4.89 14.27 2.70
N LEU A 119 -4.32 13.09 3.00
CA LEU A 119 -3.73 12.80 4.29
C LEU A 119 -2.53 13.71 4.59
N VAL A 120 -1.65 13.90 3.63
CA VAL A 120 -0.48 14.81 3.77
C VAL A 120 -0.95 16.25 3.97
N LYS A 121 -1.95 16.70 3.25
CA LYS A 121 -2.51 18.06 3.35
C LYS A 121 -3.15 18.32 4.71
N GLU A 122 -3.90 17.36 5.23
CA GLU A 122 -4.66 17.49 6.48
C GLU A 122 -3.79 17.28 7.73
N SER A 123 -2.60 16.73 7.61
CA SER A 123 -1.73 16.47 8.76
C SER A 123 -0.83 17.65 9.09
N ARG A 124 -0.87 18.05 10.38
CA ARG A 124 0.07 19.07 10.95
C ARG A 124 0.40 18.70 12.39
N PRO A 125 1.57 19.08 12.91
CA PRO A 125 1.88 18.96 14.32
C PRO A 125 0.81 19.61 15.20
N GLY A 126 0.44 18.95 16.28
CA GLY A 126 -0.58 19.41 17.23
C GLY A 126 -2.03 19.03 16.88
N ARG A 127 -2.32 18.68 15.63
CA ARG A 127 -3.63 18.15 15.23
C ARG A 127 -3.81 16.72 15.72
N SER A 128 -4.99 16.33 16.16
CA SER A 128 -5.23 14.95 16.56
C SER A 128 -5.34 14.02 15.34
N SER A 129 -4.90 12.79 15.51
CA SER A 129 -4.98 11.79 14.43
C SER A 129 -6.43 11.47 14.04
N GLY A 130 -7.38 11.55 14.98
CA GLY A 130 -8.81 11.39 14.71
C GLY A 130 -9.38 12.51 13.84
N GLU A 131 -9.06 13.79 14.15
CA GLU A 131 -9.48 14.93 13.32
C GLU A 131 -8.90 14.84 11.90
N VAL A 132 -7.64 14.39 11.77
CA VAL A 132 -7.03 14.17 10.45
C VAL A 132 -7.78 13.09 9.69
N TYR A 133 -8.06 11.95 10.33
CA TYR A 133 -8.83 10.88 9.72
C TYR A 133 -10.19 11.34 9.22
N GLU A 134 -10.97 12.03 10.08
CA GLU A 134 -12.32 12.53 9.73
C GLU A 134 -12.26 13.49 8.54
N ALA A 135 -11.29 14.42 8.53
CA ALA A 135 -11.12 15.39 7.44
C ALA A 135 -10.76 14.70 6.12
N VAL A 136 -9.83 13.75 6.15
CA VAL A 136 -9.43 12.97 4.96
C VAL A 136 -10.61 12.19 4.41
N MET A 137 -11.38 11.51 5.27
CA MET A 137 -12.55 10.74 4.84
C MET A 137 -13.66 11.63 4.27
N ALA A 138 -13.83 12.85 4.79
CA ALA A 138 -14.76 13.83 4.22
C ALA A 138 -14.36 14.22 2.79
N VAL A 139 -13.07 14.53 2.55
CA VAL A 139 -12.54 14.83 1.20
C VAL A 139 -12.76 13.65 0.24
N MET A 140 -12.54 12.43 0.67
CA MET A 140 -12.76 11.25 -0.18
C MET A 140 -14.24 11.04 -0.50
N LYS A 141 -15.13 11.27 0.47
CA LYS A 141 -16.57 11.20 0.28
C LYS A 141 -17.05 12.24 -0.76
N GLU A 142 -16.56 13.48 -0.71
CA GLU A 142 -16.87 14.52 -1.70
C GLU A 142 -16.42 14.14 -3.10
N LYS A 143 -15.28 13.43 -3.22
CA LYS A 143 -14.76 12.92 -4.50
C LYS A 143 -15.46 11.64 -4.98
N GLY A 144 -16.35 11.05 -4.20
CA GLY A 144 -16.99 9.76 -4.50
C GLY A 144 -15.99 8.57 -4.49
N ILE A 145 -14.89 8.71 -3.77
CA ILE A 145 -13.85 7.67 -3.68
C ILE A 145 -14.08 6.84 -2.42
N VAL A 146 -14.21 5.53 -2.58
CA VAL A 146 -14.26 4.59 -1.45
C VAL A 146 -12.84 4.37 -0.94
N ALA A 147 -12.57 4.83 0.27
CA ALA A 147 -11.23 4.91 0.84
C ALA A 147 -11.13 4.28 2.22
N GLN A 148 -9.93 3.85 2.59
CA GLN A 148 -9.57 3.41 3.92
C GLN A 148 -8.16 3.88 4.25
N VAL A 149 -7.98 4.38 5.48
CA VAL A 149 -6.68 4.78 6.03
C VAL A 149 -6.37 3.88 7.21
N TYR A 150 -5.16 3.36 7.23
CA TYR A 150 -4.62 2.50 8.28
C TYR A 150 -3.18 2.87 8.61
N SER A 151 -2.85 4.15 8.61
CA SER A 151 -1.49 4.65 8.84
C SER A 151 -1.08 4.48 10.30
N HIS A 152 0.11 3.95 10.52
CA HIS A 152 0.60 3.58 11.84
C HIS A 152 2.02 4.05 12.11
N PRO A 153 2.39 4.29 13.39
CA PRO A 153 3.77 4.63 13.76
C PRO A 153 4.74 3.50 13.41
N LEU A 154 5.93 3.91 12.99
CA LEU A 154 7.10 3.07 12.77
C LEU A 154 8.24 3.49 13.72
N GLY A 155 9.28 2.67 13.84
CA GLY A 155 10.46 2.98 14.64
C GLY A 155 11.29 1.72 14.88
N ASN A 156 11.57 1.46 16.16
CA ASN A 156 12.23 0.22 16.60
C ASN A 156 11.26 -0.98 16.69
N GLN A 157 10.03 -0.78 16.31
CA GLN A 157 8.98 -1.79 16.08
C GLN A 157 8.22 -1.42 14.81
N GLY A 158 7.72 -2.41 14.08
CA GLY A 158 6.95 -2.18 12.87
C GLY A 158 5.62 -1.49 13.13
N HIS A 159 4.84 -1.96 14.11
CA HIS A 159 3.67 -1.26 14.66
C HIS A 159 4.05 -0.58 15.97
N ALA A 160 4.77 0.54 15.89
CA ALA A 160 5.28 1.26 17.05
C ALA A 160 4.18 2.01 17.81
N LEU A 161 4.51 2.47 19.03
CA LEU A 161 3.62 3.29 19.83
C LEU A 161 3.56 4.72 19.28
N GLY A 162 2.36 5.29 19.22
CA GLY A 162 2.17 6.67 18.75
C GLY A 162 0.76 6.95 18.26
N ALA A 163 0.64 8.04 17.49
CA ALA A 163 -0.61 8.46 16.89
C ALA A 163 -0.80 7.77 15.53
N SER A 164 -1.64 6.72 15.50
CA SER A 164 -2.11 6.12 14.24
C SER A 164 -3.22 6.99 13.64
N ILE A 165 -3.29 7.05 12.32
CA ILE A 165 -4.39 7.71 11.61
C ILE A 165 -5.26 6.63 11.01
N ASP A 166 -6.35 6.28 11.69
CA ASP A 166 -7.29 5.22 11.32
C ASP A 166 -8.69 5.47 11.92
N PHE A 167 -9.65 4.63 11.59
CA PHE A 167 -11.02 4.75 12.12
C PHE A 167 -11.09 4.62 13.65
N ARG A 168 -10.15 3.91 14.28
CA ARG A 168 -10.08 3.75 15.74
C ARG A 168 -9.64 5.05 16.40
N SER A 169 -8.80 5.83 15.72
CA SER A 169 -8.34 7.15 16.18
C SER A 169 -9.50 8.13 16.26
N ALA A 170 -10.41 8.11 15.29
CA ALA A 170 -11.60 8.95 15.27
C ALA A 170 -12.59 8.60 16.40
N SER A 171 -12.63 7.35 16.86
CA SER A 171 -13.50 6.93 17.96
C SER A 171 -12.99 7.32 19.36
N ARG A 172 -11.70 7.69 19.49
CA ARG A 172 -11.06 8.06 20.78
C ARG A 172 -11.16 9.55 21.06
N LYS A 173 -12.37 10.07 21.17
CA LYS A 173 -12.60 11.52 21.38
C LYS A 173 -12.15 12.02 22.75
N ASP A 174 -12.17 11.18 23.78
CA ASP A 174 -11.80 11.54 25.13
C ASP A 174 -10.28 11.55 25.37
N GLU A 175 -9.51 10.81 24.58
CA GLU A 175 -8.04 10.74 24.64
C GLU A 175 -7.42 10.89 23.24
N PRO A 176 -7.51 12.07 22.63
CA PRO A 176 -7.01 12.27 21.28
C PRO A 176 -5.48 12.24 21.25
N ARG A 177 -4.91 11.37 20.41
CA ARG A 177 -3.48 11.32 20.17
C ARG A 177 -3.10 12.38 19.15
N LYS A 178 -2.25 13.31 19.53
CA LYS A 178 -1.77 14.39 18.68
C LYS A 178 -0.56 13.97 17.86
N LEU A 179 -0.54 14.39 16.61
CA LEU A 179 0.63 14.29 15.75
C LEU A 179 1.73 15.21 16.29
N ARG A 180 2.97 14.73 16.31
CA ARG A 180 4.12 15.47 16.81
C ARG A 180 5.17 15.59 15.72
N GLU A 181 5.84 16.72 15.65
CA GLU A 181 7.03 16.87 14.82
C GLU A 181 8.07 15.78 15.15
N GLY A 182 8.74 15.25 14.13
CA GLY A 182 9.64 14.11 14.26
C GLY A 182 8.94 12.74 14.32
N SER A 183 7.60 12.67 14.35
CA SER A 183 6.91 11.38 14.23
C SER A 183 7.28 10.68 12.94
N TYR A 184 7.55 9.39 13.02
CA TYR A 184 7.83 8.50 11.89
C TYR A 184 6.68 7.50 11.75
N ILE A 185 6.05 7.45 10.57
CA ILE A 185 4.91 6.56 10.31
C ILE A 185 5.02 5.89 8.94
N ALA A 186 4.31 4.76 8.81
CA ALA A 186 3.88 4.25 7.52
C ALA A 186 2.55 4.93 7.14
N ILE A 187 2.53 5.62 6.01
CA ILE A 187 1.29 6.17 5.44
C ILE A 187 0.64 5.04 4.63
N GLU A 188 -0.05 4.15 5.34
CA GLU A 188 -0.76 3.00 4.79
C GLU A 188 -2.21 3.35 4.52
N LEU A 189 -2.68 3.07 3.30
CA LEU A 189 -4.02 3.39 2.85
C LEU A 189 -4.40 2.63 1.57
N ASN A 190 -5.70 2.55 1.30
CA ASN A 190 -6.20 1.97 0.07
C ASN A 190 -7.48 2.64 -0.42
N THR A 191 -7.75 2.47 -1.70
CA THR A 191 -9.04 2.81 -2.30
C THR A 191 -9.62 1.61 -3.02
N ARG A 192 -10.95 1.58 -3.14
CA ARG A 192 -11.67 0.64 -4.00
C ARG A 192 -12.24 1.39 -5.18
N THR A 193 -11.93 0.90 -6.37
CA THR A 193 -12.32 1.56 -7.62
C THR A 193 -12.89 0.52 -8.59
N PRO A 194 -14.10 0.71 -9.12
CA PRO A 194 -14.62 -0.14 -10.18
C PRO A 194 -13.84 0.10 -11.47
N VAL A 195 -13.40 -0.98 -12.11
CA VAL A 195 -12.58 -0.97 -13.32
C VAL A 195 -13.41 -1.43 -14.51
N PRO A 196 -13.72 -0.54 -15.48
CA PRO A 196 -14.54 -0.88 -16.63
C PRO A 196 -13.99 -2.06 -17.45
N GLU A 197 -12.66 -2.11 -17.65
CA GLU A 197 -11.99 -3.18 -18.38
C GLU A 197 -12.07 -4.54 -17.67
N TRP A 198 -12.50 -4.52 -16.41
CA TRP A 198 -12.79 -5.70 -15.59
C TRP A 198 -14.30 -5.85 -15.33
N ASP A 199 -15.13 -5.42 -16.28
CA ASP A 199 -16.60 -5.50 -16.22
C ASP A 199 -17.20 -4.84 -14.96
N GLY A 200 -16.56 -3.74 -14.50
CA GLY A 200 -16.97 -3.02 -13.31
C GLY A 200 -16.52 -3.66 -11.99
N GLN A 201 -15.72 -4.73 -12.02
CA GLN A 201 -15.15 -5.31 -10.81
C GLN A 201 -14.37 -4.26 -10.01
N GLU A 202 -14.65 -4.17 -8.71
CA GLU A 202 -13.85 -3.33 -7.82
C GLU A 202 -12.46 -3.92 -7.62
N VAL A 203 -11.44 -3.06 -7.73
CA VAL A 203 -10.07 -3.38 -7.38
C VAL A 203 -9.63 -2.57 -6.17
N PHE A 204 -8.78 -3.16 -5.36
CA PHE A 204 -8.07 -2.48 -4.29
C PHE A 204 -6.76 -1.92 -4.85
N ALA A 205 -6.60 -0.60 -4.83
CA ALA A 205 -5.31 0.03 -5.02
C ALA A 205 -4.76 0.38 -3.63
N MET A 206 -3.66 -0.26 -3.26
CA MET A 206 -3.08 -0.22 -1.92
C MET A 206 -1.69 0.37 -2.02
N GLN A 207 -1.39 1.33 -1.16
CA GLN A 207 -0.06 1.95 -1.09
C GLN A 207 0.34 2.18 0.36
N GLU A 208 1.63 2.11 0.59
CA GLU A 208 2.24 2.45 1.84
C GLU A 208 3.63 3.01 1.61
N ASP A 209 3.89 4.12 2.25
CA ASP A 209 5.18 4.78 2.17
C ASP A 209 5.57 5.34 3.54
N PRO A 210 6.81 5.07 4.02
CA PRO A 210 7.30 5.64 5.26
C PRO A 210 7.54 7.14 5.11
N ALA A 211 7.10 7.89 6.11
CA ALA A 211 7.21 9.34 6.15
C ALA A 211 7.52 9.85 7.56
N TYR A 212 8.08 11.05 7.64
CA TYR A 212 8.30 11.76 8.90
C TYR A 212 7.59 13.11 8.89
N LEU A 213 7.12 13.53 10.06
CA LEU A 213 6.38 14.78 10.21
C LEU A 213 7.31 15.95 10.50
N THR A 214 7.24 16.97 9.67
CA THR A 214 7.89 18.27 9.87
C THR A 214 6.86 19.32 10.30
N ALA A 215 7.30 20.54 10.61
CA ALA A 215 6.41 21.68 10.88
C ALA A 215 5.42 21.93 9.72
N GLU A 216 5.84 21.69 8.46
CA GLU A 216 5.05 21.89 7.24
C GLU A 216 4.17 20.70 6.87
N GLY A 217 4.34 19.54 7.52
CA GLY A 217 3.59 18.30 7.23
C GLY A 217 4.49 17.11 6.92
N TRP A 218 3.88 16.04 6.42
CA TRP A 218 4.59 14.80 6.10
C TRP A 218 5.59 14.95 4.95
N ARG A 219 6.76 14.35 5.12
CA ARG A 219 7.78 14.19 4.09
C ARG A 219 8.08 12.71 3.92
N PHE A 220 7.98 12.21 2.68
CA PHE A 220 8.35 10.84 2.34
C PHE A 220 9.88 10.71 2.30
N PHE A 221 10.41 9.57 2.76
CA PHE A 221 11.84 9.26 2.65
C PHE A 221 12.25 8.97 1.21
N VAL A 222 11.35 8.42 0.43
CA VAL A 222 11.52 8.15 -1.02
C VAL A 222 10.27 8.60 -1.77
N PRO A 223 10.37 8.93 -3.06
CA PRO A 223 9.18 9.24 -3.86
C PRO A 223 8.17 8.09 -3.82
N ARG A 224 6.89 8.42 -3.62
CA ARG A 224 5.80 7.45 -3.67
C ARG A 224 5.66 6.84 -5.08
N GLN A 225 4.89 5.78 -5.18
CA GLN A 225 4.60 5.17 -6.47
C GLN A 225 3.51 5.96 -7.22
N GLU A 226 3.85 6.52 -8.38
CA GLU A 226 2.92 7.28 -9.25
C GLU A 226 2.36 6.43 -10.41
N ALA A 227 2.99 5.30 -10.71
CA ALA A 227 2.56 4.37 -11.74
C ALA A 227 2.82 2.93 -11.31
N TYR A 228 2.01 1.99 -11.80
CA TYR A 228 2.28 0.57 -11.58
C TYR A 228 3.64 0.16 -12.14
N TYR A 229 4.32 -0.76 -11.46
CA TYR A 229 5.38 -1.51 -12.12
C TYR A 229 4.74 -2.40 -13.19
N VAL A 230 5.33 -2.41 -14.38
CA VAL A 230 4.78 -3.15 -15.53
C VAL A 230 5.61 -4.39 -15.77
N ILE A 231 4.93 -5.53 -15.85
CA ILE A 231 5.52 -6.82 -16.22
C ILE A 231 4.98 -7.19 -17.60
N PRO A 232 5.83 -7.21 -18.65
CA PRO A 232 5.42 -7.46 -20.03
C PRO A 232 4.99 -8.90 -20.32
#